data_729241cb0ac6027a6b2c852d4f1829c1
#
_entry.id   729241cb0ac6027a6b2c852d4f1829c1
#
_cell.length_a   1.000
_cell.length_b   1.000
_cell.length_c   1.000
_cell.angle_alpha   90.00
_cell.angle_beta   90.00
_cell.angle_gamma   90.00
#
_symmetry.space_group_name_H-M   'P 1'
#
loop_
_entity.id
_entity.type
_entity.pdbx_description
1 polymer ?
#
loop_
_entity_poly.entity_id
_entity_poly.type
_entity_poly.pdbx_seq_one_letter_code
_entity_poly.pdbx_strand_id
1 'polypeptide(L)'
;VYYLCGTHEDTFDAFIAHAGIFNEEHMYMTTEEMWFPNFDNGGLHETVIDPRVGTKDAPVGPAGDGVTFGGIKQGGSPWSNDPKAVRHYELSPHKLVTNWHTPLMVIHGGMDYRVPVDEGMAAYNAAQMMGVPSRLLIFPDENHWILKPQNALLWHREYFKWLDSWCK
;
A
#
# COMPACT_ATOMS: atom_id res chain seq x y z
N VAL A 1 7.83 -2.99 -0.56
CA VAL A 1 8.49 -3.18 -1.87
C VAL A 1 8.50 -1.86 -2.62
N TYR A 2 7.37 -1.23 -2.94
CA TYR A 2 7.32 -0.01 -3.76
C TYR A 2 8.17 1.16 -3.23
N TYR A 3 8.24 1.33 -1.91
CA TYR A 3 9.15 2.31 -1.30
C TYR A 3 10.61 2.00 -1.64
N LEU A 4 11.01 0.73 -1.53
CA LEU A 4 12.37 0.31 -1.88
C LEU A 4 12.68 0.54 -3.37
N CYS A 5 11.72 0.37 -4.27
CA CYS A 5 11.93 0.66 -5.69
C CYS A 5 12.44 2.09 -5.94
N GLY A 6 12.09 3.04 -5.07
CA GLY A 6 12.48 4.44 -5.20
C GLY A 6 13.61 4.91 -4.27
N THR A 7 14.13 4.03 -3.41
CA THR A 7 15.11 4.42 -2.37
C THR A 7 16.37 3.55 -2.32
N HIS A 8 16.44 2.46 -3.09
CA HIS A 8 17.66 1.65 -3.14
C HIS A 8 18.65 2.19 -4.20
N GLU A 9 19.92 1.92 -3.99
CA GLU A 9 21.01 2.21 -4.90
C GLU A 9 21.52 0.87 -5.48
N ASP A 10 20.96 0.39 -6.57
CA ASP A 10 21.38 -0.83 -7.29
C ASP A 10 21.57 -2.10 -6.42
N THR A 11 20.87 -2.15 -5.27
CA THR A 11 20.99 -3.27 -4.32
C THR A 11 20.21 -4.51 -4.77
N PHE A 12 19.18 -4.32 -5.58
CA PHE A 12 18.25 -5.38 -6.00
C PHE A 12 18.20 -5.51 -7.51
N ASP A 13 18.23 -6.77 -8.00
CA ASP A 13 18.14 -7.07 -9.43
C ASP A 13 16.69 -7.00 -9.94
N ALA A 14 15.72 -7.30 -9.09
CA ALA A 14 14.29 -7.24 -9.40
C ALA A 14 13.42 -7.12 -8.15
N PHE A 15 12.20 -6.69 -8.35
CA PHE A 15 11.17 -6.65 -7.33
C PHE A 15 9.93 -7.46 -7.71
N ILE A 16 9.28 -8.04 -6.71
CA ILE A 16 7.94 -8.59 -6.79
C ILE A 16 7.10 -7.97 -5.69
N ALA A 17 6.04 -7.26 -6.05
CA ALA A 17 5.08 -6.67 -5.14
C ALA A 17 3.75 -7.42 -5.24
N HIS A 18 3.32 -8.05 -4.16
CA HIS A 18 2.03 -8.71 -4.06
C HIS A 18 1.15 -7.94 -3.06
N ALA A 19 0.00 -7.46 -3.54
CA ALA A 19 -0.97 -6.71 -2.77
C ALA A 19 -0.34 -5.55 -1.96
N GLY A 20 0.59 -4.83 -2.61
CA GLY A 20 1.33 -3.74 -1.98
C GLY A 20 0.61 -2.40 -2.04
N ILE A 21 0.83 -1.55 -1.04
CA ILE A 21 0.35 -0.17 -1.01
C ILE A 21 1.30 0.69 -1.84
N PHE A 22 0.75 1.38 -2.83
CA PHE A 22 1.48 2.30 -3.70
C PHE A 22 1.27 3.77 -3.30
N ASN A 23 0.03 4.11 -2.96
CA ASN A 23 -0.37 5.44 -2.51
C ASN A 23 -1.02 5.37 -1.12
N GLU A 24 -0.27 5.73 -0.09
CA GLU A 24 -0.72 5.67 1.31
C GLU A 24 -1.94 6.56 1.57
N GLU A 25 -2.08 7.70 0.87
CA GLU A 25 -3.23 8.59 1.02
C GLU A 25 -4.50 7.95 0.44
N HIS A 26 -4.40 7.32 -0.73
CA HIS A 26 -5.50 6.63 -1.37
C HIS A 26 -5.92 5.39 -0.56
N MET A 27 -4.93 4.57 -0.18
CA MET A 27 -5.16 3.36 0.62
C MET A 27 -5.86 3.69 1.94
N TYR A 28 -5.48 4.76 2.63
CA TYR A 28 -6.11 5.19 3.88
C TYR A 28 -7.63 5.39 3.73
N MET A 29 -8.06 5.91 2.58
CA MET A 29 -9.47 6.26 2.35
C MET A 29 -10.30 5.15 1.71
N THR A 30 -9.66 4.12 1.14
CA THR A 30 -10.33 3.12 0.29
C THR A 30 -10.31 1.70 0.84
N THR A 31 -9.49 1.43 1.85
CA THR A 31 -9.47 0.12 2.50
C THR A 31 -10.79 -0.18 3.23
N GLU A 32 -11.25 -1.42 3.17
CA GLU A 32 -12.37 -1.89 4.00
C GLU A 32 -12.00 -1.98 5.49
N GLU A 33 -10.71 -2.04 5.79
CA GLU A 33 -10.17 -2.20 7.13
C GLU A 33 -9.75 -0.85 7.74
N MET A 34 -10.69 0.07 7.92
CA MET A 34 -10.42 1.44 8.43
C MET A 34 -9.67 1.49 9.76
N TRP A 35 -9.80 0.47 10.60
CA TRP A 35 -9.00 0.44 11.84
C TRP A 35 -7.52 0.26 11.58
N PHE A 36 -7.11 -0.47 10.53
CA PHE A 36 -5.73 -0.75 10.22
C PHE A 36 -4.93 0.55 10.04
N PRO A 37 -5.25 1.45 9.09
CA PRO A 37 -4.56 2.72 8.99
C PRO A 37 -4.79 3.64 10.18
N ASN A 38 -5.95 3.57 10.83
CA ASN A 38 -6.21 4.37 12.02
C ASN A 38 -5.35 3.97 13.20
N PHE A 39 -5.12 2.67 13.40
CA PHE A 39 -4.23 2.18 14.44
C PHE A 39 -2.76 2.43 14.12
N ASP A 40 -2.36 2.10 12.90
CA ASP A 40 -0.96 2.19 12.51
C ASP A 40 -0.50 3.63 12.34
N ASN A 41 -1.33 4.49 11.77
CA ASN A 41 -1.01 5.89 11.52
C ASN A 41 -1.47 6.82 12.67
N GLY A 42 -2.18 6.28 13.65
CA GLY A 42 -2.65 7.06 14.76
C GLY A 42 -3.80 8.00 14.40
N GLY A 43 -4.76 7.53 13.63
CA GLY A 43 -5.89 8.30 13.18
C GLY A 43 -7.00 8.51 14.21
N LEU A 44 -8.23 8.56 13.76
CA LEU A 44 -9.43 8.89 14.52
C LEU A 44 -9.93 7.76 15.45
N HIS A 45 -9.05 6.89 15.92
CA HIS A 45 -9.41 5.72 16.70
C HIS A 45 -10.34 6.03 17.88
N GLU A 46 -10.03 7.06 18.66
CA GLU A 46 -10.83 7.42 19.84
C GLU A 46 -12.23 7.91 19.43
N THR A 47 -12.35 8.57 18.29
CA THR A 47 -13.64 9.04 17.77
C THR A 47 -14.45 7.92 17.14
N VAL A 48 -13.82 6.90 16.57
CA VAL A 48 -14.52 5.75 15.96
C VAL A 48 -15.25 4.90 17.01
N ILE A 49 -14.70 4.79 18.22
CA ILE A 49 -15.33 4.05 19.32
C ILE A 49 -16.19 4.95 20.23
N ASP A 50 -16.15 6.25 20.05
CA ASP A 50 -17.02 7.17 20.82
C ASP A 50 -18.47 7.00 20.36
N PRO A 51 -19.41 6.69 21.28
CA PRO A 51 -20.82 6.50 20.93
C PRO A 51 -21.47 7.77 20.35
N ARG A 52 -20.79 8.90 20.42
CA ARG A 52 -21.27 10.16 19.83
C ARG A 52 -20.88 10.30 18.34
N VAL A 53 -20.07 9.40 17.79
CA VAL A 53 -19.69 9.43 16.37
C VAL A 53 -20.95 9.46 15.50
N GLY A 54 -20.99 10.41 14.57
CA GLY A 54 -22.15 10.66 13.73
C GLY A 54 -23.20 11.61 14.36
N THR A 55 -22.99 12.09 15.57
CA THR A 55 -23.80 13.14 16.19
C THR A 55 -23.11 14.50 16.10
N LYS A 56 -23.89 15.59 16.26
CA LYS A 56 -23.34 16.95 16.31
C LYS A 56 -22.37 17.20 17.48
N ASP A 57 -22.44 16.35 18.50
CA ASP A 57 -21.65 16.43 19.72
C ASP A 57 -20.43 15.51 19.69
N ALA A 58 -20.17 14.88 18.54
CA ALA A 58 -18.98 14.08 18.36
C ALA A 58 -17.73 14.96 18.54
N PRO A 59 -16.76 14.55 19.37
CA PRO A 59 -15.51 15.28 19.44
C PRO A 59 -14.86 15.25 18.07
N VAL A 60 -14.57 16.41 17.53
CA VAL A 60 -13.65 16.53 16.39
C VAL A 60 -12.26 16.35 17.00
N GLY A 61 -11.81 15.12 17.05
CA GLY A 61 -10.43 14.85 17.45
C GLY A 61 -9.49 15.62 16.53
N PRO A 62 -8.45 16.26 17.04
CA PRO A 62 -7.44 16.84 16.18
C PRO A 62 -6.88 15.70 15.34
N ALA A 63 -7.02 15.84 14.03
CA ALA A 63 -6.38 14.91 13.09
C ALA A 63 -4.88 14.91 13.42
N GLY A 64 -4.37 13.80 13.89
CA GLY A 64 -2.93 13.65 14.11
C GLY A 64 -2.45 13.46 15.52
N ASP A 65 -3.27 13.57 16.57
CA ASP A 65 -2.86 13.16 17.91
C ASP A 65 -3.23 11.72 18.23
N GLY A 66 -3.57 10.97 17.20
CA GLY A 66 -3.96 9.57 17.29
C GLY A 66 -2.98 8.72 18.09
N VAL A 67 -3.54 7.88 18.93
CA VAL A 67 -2.81 6.90 19.71
C VAL A 67 -2.58 5.68 18.84
N THR A 68 -1.34 5.32 18.61
CA THR A 68 -1.02 4.05 17.98
C THR A 68 -0.97 2.93 18.99
N PHE A 69 -1.27 1.75 18.52
CA PHE A 69 -1.07 0.54 19.29
C PHE A 69 0.41 0.43 19.70
N GLY A 70 0.68 0.27 20.98
CA GLY A 70 2.05 0.20 21.50
C GLY A 70 2.77 1.54 21.71
N GLY A 71 2.07 2.66 21.63
CA GLY A 71 2.63 3.99 21.93
C GLY A 71 3.44 4.63 20.83
N ILE A 72 3.46 4.06 19.64
CA ILE A 72 4.08 4.65 18.46
C ILE A 72 3.06 5.59 17.80
N LYS A 73 3.40 6.87 17.67
CA LYS A 73 2.58 7.85 16.96
C LYS A 73 3.15 8.07 15.57
N GLN A 74 2.33 7.85 14.55
CA GLN A 74 2.71 8.10 13.16
C GLN A 74 2.06 9.38 12.59
N GLY A 75 1.31 10.10 13.39
CA GLY A 75 0.82 11.43 13.06
C GLY A 75 -0.60 11.51 12.51
N GLY A 76 -1.22 10.40 12.09
CA GLY A 76 -2.66 10.33 11.76
C GLY A 76 -3.00 10.34 10.27
N SER A 77 -4.17 10.89 9.97
CA SER A 77 -4.78 10.88 8.62
C SER A 77 -4.04 11.75 7.59
N PRO A 78 -4.33 11.57 6.28
CA PRO A 78 -3.70 12.36 5.21
C PRO A 78 -3.89 13.87 5.30
N TRP A 79 -4.92 14.30 5.98
CA TRP A 79 -5.22 15.74 6.20
C TRP A 79 -4.72 16.27 7.54
N SER A 80 -3.93 15.47 8.27
CA SER A 80 -3.30 15.91 9.51
C SER A 80 -2.17 16.89 9.25
N ASN A 81 -2.08 17.92 10.11
CA ASN A 81 -0.95 18.85 10.12
C ASN A 81 0.16 18.41 11.09
N ASP A 82 0.04 17.25 11.73
CA ASP A 82 1.13 16.71 12.54
C ASP A 82 2.36 16.47 11.66
N PRO A 83 3.55 16.96 12.03
CA PRO A 83 4.76 16.79 11.22
C PRO A 83 5.08 15.30 10.90
N LYS A 84 4.68 14.37 11.74
CA LYS A 84 4.88 12.94 11.50
C LYS A 84 3.95 12.42 10.41
N ALA A 85 2.67 12.84 10.41
CA ALA A 85 1.73 12.50 9.36
C ALA A 85 2.20 13.09 8.01
N VAL A 86 2.56 14.36 8.00
CA VAL A 86 3.10 15.00 6.80
C VAL A 86 4.30 14.21 6.27
N ARG A 87 5.24 13.87 7.15
CA ARG A 87 6.42 13.08 6.78
C ARG A 87 6.06 11.68 6.26
N HIS A 88 5.10 11.00 6.89
CA HIS A 88 4.63 9.68 6.45
C HIS A 88 4.12 9.74 5.01
N TYR A 89 3.22 10.66 4.70
CA TYR A 89 2.66 10.78 3.35
C TYR A 89 3.63 11.36 2.33
N GLU A 90 4.61 12.16 2.74
CA GLU A 90 5.73 12.57 1.87
C GLU A 90 6.59 11.39 1.42
N LEU A 91 6.68 10.34 2.24
CA LEU A 91 7.42 9.12 1.94
C LEU A 91 6.56 8.06 1.22
N SER A 92 5.32 8.38 0.89
CA SER A 92 4.45 7.45 0.16
C SER A 92 5.09 7.03 -1.17
N PRO A 93 5.10 5.73 -1.49
CA PRO A 93 5.83 5.18 -2.64
C PRO A 93 5.57 5.88 -3.98
N HIS A 94 4.33 6.32 -4.20
CA HIS A 94 3.95 6.99 -5.46
C HIS A 94 4.71 8.30 -5.70
N LYS A 95 5.22 8.95 -4.66
CA LYS A 95 6.02 10.17 -4.75
C LYS A 95 7.48 9.91 -5.14
N LEU A 96 7.90 8.65 -5.11
CA LEU A 96 9.28 8.22 -5.40
C LEU A 96 9.43 7.57 -6.78
N VAL A 97 8.38 7.55 -7.58
CA VAL A 97 8.32 6.86 -8.89
C VAL A 97 9.41 7.33 -9.85
N THR A 98 9.80 8.60 -9.80
CA THR A 98 10.86 9.16 -10.66
C THR A 98 12.23 8.50 -10.47
N ASN A 99 12.42 7.77 -9.36
CA ASN A 99 13.65 7.06 -9.06
C ASN A 99 13.58 5.57 -9.45
N TRP A 100 12.42 5.10 -9.93
CA TRP A 100 12.24 3.69 -10.26
C TRP A 100 12.99 3.32 -11.54
N HIS A 101 13.81 2.28 -11.47
CA HIS A 101 14.59 1.78 -12.60
C HIS A 101 14.75 0.25 -12.60
N THR A 102 14.48 -0.41 -11.47
CA THR A 102 14.64 -1.86 -11.29
C THR A 102 13.39 -2.61 -11.75
N PRO A 103 13.52 -3.72 -12.47
CA PRO A 103 12.41 -4.53 -12.94
C PRO A 103 11.40 -4.87 -11.85
N LEU A 104 10.10 -4.66 -12.13
CA LEU A 104 9.01 -4.81 -11.16
C LEU A 104 7.90 -5.73 -11.66
N MET A 105 7.62 -6.81 -10.93
CA MET A 105 6.41 -7.60 -11.08
C MET A 105 5.38 -7.19 -10.03
N VAL A 106 4.17 -6.90 -10.48
CA VAL A 106 3.02 -6.59 -9.61
C VAL A 106 2.02 -7.73 -9.67
N ILE A 107 1.61 -8.23 -8.50
CA ILE A 107 0.60 -9.28 -8.35
C ILE A 107 -0.51 -8.76 -7.46
N HIS A 108 -1.79 -8.97 -7.86
CA HIS A 108 -2.92 -8.49 -7.08
C HIS A 108 -4.16 -9.36 -7.25
N GLY A 109 -4.95 -9.50 -6.19
CA GLY A 109 -6.30 -10.06 -6.26
C GLY A 109 -7.29 -9.00 -6.73
N GLY A 110 -8.16 -9.34 -7.68
CA GLY A 110 -9.16 -8.41 -8.21
C GLY A 110 -10.27 -8.03 -7.23
N MET A 111 -10.47 -8.85 -6.18
CA MET A 111 -11.42 -8.62 -5.09
C MET A 111 -10.71 -8.30 -3.77
N ASP A 112 -9.54 -7.71 -3.85
CA ASP A 112 -8.82 -7.23 -2.68
C ASP A 112 -9.42 -5.88 -2.23
N TYR A 113 -10.14 -5.90 -1.12
CA TYR A 113 -10.72 -4.71 -0.49
C TYR A 113 -9.89 -4.19 0.68
N ARG A 114 -8.89 -4.97 1.12
CA ARG A 114 -7.92 -4.55 2.13
C ARG A 114 -6.93 -3.55 1.53
N VAL A 115 -6.24 -3.97 0.48
CA VAL A 115 -5.43 -3.11 -0.38
C VAL A 115 -6.07 -3.14 -1.76
N PRO A 116 -6.85 -2.14 -2.16
CA PRO A 116 -7.60 -2.16 -3.41
C PRO A 116 -6.72 -2.45 -4.62
N VAL A 117 -7.24 -3.20 -5.59
CA VAL A 117 -6.52 -3.59 -6.81
C VAL A 117 -5.95 -2.40 -7.57
N ASP A 118 -6.57 -1.23 -7.41
CA ASP A 118 -6.14 0.03 -8.01
C ASP A 118 -4.72 0.42 -7.59
N GLU A 119 -4.29 0.07 -6.38
CA GLU A 119 -2.93 0.28 -5.90
C GLU A 119 -1.90 -0.45 -6.77
N GLY A 120 -2.17 -1.72 -7.08
CA GLY A 120 -1.31 -2.51 -7.97
C GLY A 120 -1.36 -2.03 -9.41
N MET A 121 -2.53 -1.66 -9.91
CA MET A 121 -2.69 -1.12 -11.25
C MET A 121 -1.96 0.22 -11.42
N ALA A 122 -2.08 1.10 -10.43
CA ALA A 122 -1.40 2.39 -10.45
C ALA A 122 0.13 2.23 -10.42
N ALA A 123 0.64 1.34 -9.56
CA ALA A 123 2.06 1.03 -9.49
C ALA A 123 2.61 0.48 -10.83
N TYR A 124 1.89 -0.46 -11.45
CA TYR A 124 2.26 -0.98 -12.75
C TYR A 124 2.27 0.11 -13.83
N ASN A 125 1.22 0.94 -13.91
CA ASN A 125 1.16 2.03 -14.86
C ASN A 125 2.30 3.03 -14.65
N ALA A 126 2.62 3.36 -13.41
CA ALA A 126 3.75 4.22 -13.08
C ALA A 126 5.08 3.62 -13.59
N ALA A 127 5.33 2.32 -13.34
CA ALA A 127 6.51 1.63 -13.84
C ALA A 127 6.59 1.67 -15.39
N GLN A 128 5.47 1.43 -16.07
CA GLN A 128 5.41 1.51 -17.55
C GLN A 128 5.72 2.93 -18.06
N MET A 129 5.17 3.95 -17.44
CA MET A 129 5.42 5.35 -17.79
C MET A 129 6.89 5.76 -17.58
N MET A 130 7.56 5.16 -16.60
CA MET A 130 8.98 5.36 -16.34
C MET A 130 9.90 4.50 -17.24
N GLY A 131 9.33 3.65 -18.11
CA GLY A 131 10.12 2.73 -18.94
C GLY A 131 10.74 1.58 -18.17
N VAL A 132 10.29 1.31 -16.95
CA VAL A 132 10.77 0.20 -16.12
C VAL A 132 10.22 -1.12 -16.67
N PRO A 133 11.05 -2.13 -16.93
CA PRO A 133 10.57 -3.47 -17.27
C PRO A 133 9.61 -3.96 -16.21
N SER A 134 8.35 -4.19 -16.59
CA SER A 134 7.36 -4.54 -15.60
C SER A 134 6.29 -5.49 -16.11
N ARG A 135 5.68 -6.23 -15.17
CA ARG A 135 4.63 -7.20 -15.43
C ARG A 135 3.52 -7.05 -14.40
N LEU A 136 2.27 -7.12 -14.86
CA LEU A 136 1.08 -7.13 -14.01
C LEU A 136 0.40 -8.49 -14.10
N LEU A 137 0.12 -9.10 -12.94
CA LEU A 137 -0.63 -10.34 -12.80
C LEU A 137 -1.82 -10.11 -11.87
N ILE A 138 -3.03 -10.06 -12.43
CA ILE A 138 -4.26 -9.91 -11.66
C ILE A 138 -5.02 -11.25 -11.64
N PHE A 139 -5.48 -11.64 -10.45
CA PHE A 139 -6.38 -12.76 -10.23
C PHE A 139 -7.79 -12.22 -9.95
N PRO A 140 -8.68 -12.16 -10.95
CA PRO A 140 -9.96 -11.45 -10.83
C PRO A 140 -10.89 -11.97 -9.73
N ASP A 141 -10.72 -13.24 -9.36
CA ASP A 141 -11.57 -13.98 -8.42
C ASP A 141 -10.86 -14.29 -7.08
N GLU A 142 -9.76 -13.62 -6.79
CA GLU A 142 -9.02 -13.71 -5.53
C GLU A 142 -9.07 -12.39 -4.77
N ASN A 143 -8.89 -12.50 -3.44
CA ASN A 143 -8.81 -11.37 -2.53
C ASN A 143 -7.34 -11.01 -2.22
N HIS A 144 -7.07 -10.56 -0.99
CA HIS A 144 -5.70 -10.22 -0.53
C HIS A 144 -4.73 -11.41 -0.57
N TRP A 145 -5.25 -12.63 -0.55
CA TRP A 145 -4.48 -13.87 -0.68
C TRP A 145 -4.91 -14.65 -1.91
N ILE A 146 -3.96 -15.32 -2.54
CA ILE A 146 -4.23 -16.22 -3.68
C ILE A 146 -4.44 -17.62 -3.12
N LEU A 147 -5.70 -17.99 -2.90
CA LEU A 147 -6.08 -19.19 -2.17
C LEU A 147 -6.57 -20.34 -3.06
N LYS A 148 -7.09 -20.06 -4.26
CA LYS A 148 -7.58 -21.08 -5.17
C LYS A 148 -6.39 -21.86 -5.75
N PRO A 149 -6.41 -23.22 -5.72
CA PRO A 149 -5.26 -24.02 -6.11
C PRO A 149 -4.72 -23.75 -7.51
N GLN A 150 -5.61 -23.56 -8.49
CA GLN A 150 -5.20 -23.25 -9.87
C GLN A 150 -4.51 -21.89 -9.98
N ASN A 151 -4.98 -20.90 -9.23
CA ASN A 151 -4.39 -19.56 -9.19
C ASN A 151 -3.06 -19.57 -8.44
N ALA A 152 -2.96 -20.34 -7.36
CA ALA A 152 -1.71 -20.52 -6.63
C ALA A 152 -0.62 -21.18 -7.50
N LEU A 153 -0.95 -22.18 -8.30
CA LEU A 153 -0.01 -22.78 -9.25
C LEU A 153 0.47 -21.77 -10.29
N LEU A 154 -0.44 -20.96 -10.84
CA LEU A 154 -0.07 -19.89 -11.77
C LEU A 154 0.82 -18.84 -11.09
N TRP A 155 0.45 -18.43 -9.88
CA TRP A 155 1.24 -17.49 -9.07
C TRP A 155 2.69 -17.96 -8.91
N HIS A 156 2.90 -19.21 -8.45
CA HIS A 156 4.24 -19.78 -8.25
C HIS A 156 5.04 -19.84 -9.56
N ARG A 157 4.40 -20.30 -10.65
CA ARG A 157 5.05 -20.37 -11.95
C ARG A 157 5.53 -19.01 -12.43
N GLU A 158 4.69 -17.99 -12.37
CA GLU A 158 5.04 -16.66 -12.84
C GLU A 158 6.03 -15.96 -11.91
N TYR A 159 5.95 -16.23 -10.60
CA TYR A 159 6.90 -15.75 -9.61
C TYR A 159 8.33 -16.25 -9.90
N PHE A 160 8.51 -17.56 -10.02
CA PHE A 160 9.84 -18.11 -10.29
C PHE A 160 10.34 -17.75 -11.69
N LYS A 161 9.47 -17.71 -12.69
CA LYS A 161 9.84 -17.26 -14.03
C LYS A 161 10.37 -15.82 -14.02
N TRP A 162 9.80 -14.97 -13.20
CA TRP A 162 10.29 -13.60 -13.03
C TRP A 162 11.67 -13.56 -12.41
N LEU A 163 11.89 -14.30 -11.33
CA LEU A 163 13.21 -14.40 -10.69
C LEU A 163 14.27 -14.97 -11.66
N ASP A 164 13.96 -16.04 -12.37
CA ASP A 164 14.88 -16.66 -13.36
C ASP A 164 15.25 -15.67 -14.48
N SER A 165 14.40 -14.71 -14.78
CA SER A 165 14.65 -13.73 -15.84
C SER A 165 15.60 -12.62 -15.40
N TRP A 166 15.61 -12.27 -14.12
CA TRP A 166 16.30 -11.08 -13.62
C TRP A 166 17.39 -11.37 -12.58
N CYS A 167 17.21 -12.36 -11.72
CA CYS A 167 18.20 -12.75 -10.72
C CYS A 167 19.14 -13.82 -11.29
N LYS A 168 20.39 -13.46 -11.51
CA LYS A 168 21.42 -14.36 -12.05
C LYS A 168 22.45 -14.73 -11.00
#